data_a776df6d76ae34ecc39d6b9a4737261c
#
_entry.id   a776df6d76ae34ecc39d6b9a4737261c
#
_cell.length_a   1.000
_cell.length_b   1.000
_cell.length_c   1.000
_cell.angle_alpha   90.00
_cell.angle_beta   90.00
_cell.angle_gamma   90.00
#
_symmetry.space_group_name_H-M   'P 1'
#
loop_
_entity.id
_entity.type
_entity.pdbx_description
1 polymer ?
#
loop_
_entity_poly.entity_id
_entity_poly.type
_entity_poly.pdbx_seq_one_letter_code
_entity_poly.pdbx_strand_id
1 'polypeptide(L)'
;MRAGLERHVLGATIARVDVLHPRPVRRDLRGPAGFAAALTGRRIEAARRRGKYLWLPLDNGDALLGHLGMSGQLLVQPPDAPDERHLRVRLALEGADEGRELRFVDQRMFGGLSVSAGGADLPPEIAHIARDPLDPEFDDDDFVRRVRRRTSGVKRQLLDQNLISGVGNIYADEALWRARIHGERPGDRLTATRVRELLAHAREVMLAALGEGGTSFDALYVNVNGESGYFDRSLHAYGREGEACERCGTPIRRVAFMNRSSYFCPVCQPAPRRRRAASSRVRVPD
;
A
#
# COMPACT_ATOMS: atom_id res chain seq x y z
N MET A 1 11.35 1.06 3.73
CA MET A 1 10.72 1.58 4.98
C MET A 1 10.89 0.61 6.15
N ARG A 2 10.19 -0.55 6.24
CA ARG A 2 10.30 -1.47 7.42
C ARG A 2 11.75 -1.80 7.80
N ALA A 3 12.54 -2.33 6.87
CA ALA A 3 13.94 -2.68 7.13
C ALA A 3 14.83 -1.47 7.50
N GLY A 4 14.47 -0.26 7.03
CA GLY A 4 15.14 0.96 7.45
C GLY A 4 14.83 1.32 8.88
N LEU A 5 13.54 1.25 9.27
CA LEU A 5 13.14 1.48 10.66
C LEU A 5 13.76 0.47 11.61
N GLU A 6 13.74 -0.83 11.25
CA GLU A 6 14.35 -1.88 12.05
C GLU A 6 15.84 -1.59 12.38
N ARG A 7 16.59 -1.05 11.43
CA ARG A 7 18.02 -0.69 11.64
C ARG A 7 18.22 0.49 12.57
N HIS A 8 17.28 1.43 12.60
CA HIS A 8 17.51 2.72 13.28
C HIS A 8 16.69 2.93 14.54
N VAL A 9 15.59 2.19 14.75
CA VAL A 9 14.71 2.42 15.90
C VAL A 9 14.55 1.20 16.81
N LEU A 10 15.08 0.03 16.42
CA LEU A 10 14.99 -1.18 17.25
C LEU A 10 15.75 -0.98 18.57
N GLY A 11 15.09 -1.31 19.68
CA GLY A 11 15.63 -1.18 21.02
C GLY A 11 15.59 0.24 21.60
N ALA A 12 15.24 1.25 20.78
CA ALA A 12 15.12 2.62 21.27
C ALA A 12 13.92 2.80 22.20
N THR A 13 14.06 3.66 23.20
CA THR A 13 12.98 4.13 24.05
C THR A 13 12.44 5.47 23.52
N ILE A 14 11.13 5.60 23.44
CA ILE A 14 10.45 6.84 23.06
C ILE A 14 10.46 7.79 24.25
N ALA A 15 11.38 8.74 24.28
CA ALA A 15 11.54 9.66 25.39
C ALA A 15 10.46 10.74 25.42
N ARG A 16 10.04 11.22 24.23
CA ARG A 16 9.02 12.27 24.10
C ARG A 16 8.28 12.12 22.78
N VAL A 17 6.99 12.50 22.76
CA VAL A 17 6.16 12.56 21.56
C VAL A 17 5.54 13.95 21.44
N ASP A 18 5.83 14.63 20.34
CA ASP A 18 5.26 15.92 19.98
C ASP A 18 4.24 15.72 18.84
N VAL A 19 2.96 15.93 19.11
CA VAL A 19 1.89 15.91 18.10
C VAL A 19 1.67 17.33 17.59
N LEU A 20 2.36 17.71 16.51
CA LEU A 20 2.31 19.06 15.93
C LEU A 20 1.02 19.35 15.16
N HIS A 21 0.30 18.30 14.73
CA HIS A 21 -1.00 18.42 14.09
C HIS A 21 -1.90 17.22 14.46
N PRO A 22 -3.18 17.44 14.87
CA PRO A 22 -4.03 16.35 15.38
C PRO A 22 -4.52 15.39 14.30
N ARG A 23 -4.60 15.79 13.03
CA ARG A 23 -5.19 14.99 11.96
C ARG A 23 -4.50 13.64 11.72
N PRO A 24 -3.18 13.47 11.76
CA PRO A 24 -2.54 12.16 11.65
C PRO A 24 -2.94 11.17 12.76
N VAL A 25 -3.22 11.66 13.96
CA VAL A 25 -3.61 10.80 15.11
C VAL A 25 -5.13 10.72 15.30
N ARG A 26 -5.94 11.18 14.32
CA ARG A 26 -7.41 11.23 14.41
C ARG A 26 -8.11 9.88 14.65
N ARG A 27 -7.42 8.77 14.39
CA ARG A 27 -7.94 7.41 14.61
C ARG A 27 -7.64 6.88 16.01
N ASP A 28 -6.76 7.55 16.75
CA ASP A 28 -6.51 7.24 18.14
C ASP A 28 -7.57 7.87 19.03
N LEU A 29 -8.40 7.05 19.66
CA LEU A 29 -9.52 7.52 20.47
C LEU A 29 -9.08 8.27 21.74
N ARG A 30 -7.81 8.17 22.12
CA ARG A 30 -7.24 8.90 23.26
C ARG A 30 -6.94 10.37 22.92
N GLY A 31 -7.01 10.74 21.64
CA GLY A 31 -6.62 12.06 21.17
C GLY A 31 -5.10 12.31 21.23
N PRO A 32 -4.63 13.51 20.82
CA PRO A 32 -3.19 13.79 20.73
C PRO A 32 -2.42 13.62 22.04
N ALA A 33 -2.96 14.09 23.14
CA ALA A 33 -2.29 13.99 24.45
C ALA A 33 -2.24 12.55 24.96
N GLY A 34 -3.35 11.80 24.82
CA GLY A 34 -3.39 10.40 25.21
C GLY A 34 -2.54 9.50 24.31
N PHE A 35 -2.46 9.80 23.01
CA PHE A 35 -1.53 9.15 22.08
C PHE A 35 -0.07 9.36 22.54
N ALA A 36 0.32 10.60 22.84
CA ALA A 36 1.66 10.91 23.30
C ALA A 36 1.99 10.20 24.62
N ALA A 37 1.08 10.27 25.59
CA ALA A 37 1.27 9.63 26.90
C ALA A 37 1.40 8.10 26.79
N ALA A 38 0.64 7.44 25.89
CA ALA A 38 0.71 6.00 25.72
C ALA A 38 2.03 5.51 25.11
N LEU A 39 2.73 6.36 24.36
CA LEU A 39 4.00 6.01 23.72
C LEU A 39 5.22 6.42 24.53
N THR A 40 5.14 7.48 25.32
CA THR A 40 6.28 7.99 26.11
C THR A 40 6.74 6.96 27.14
N GLY A 41 8.05 6.71 27.18
CA GLY A 41 8.69 5.72 28.01
C GLY A 41 8.63 4.29 27.48
N ARG A 42 8.06 4.05 26.30
CA ARG A 42 7.97 2.71 25.70
C ARG A 42 9.18 2.41 24.84
N ARG A 43 9.66 1.16 24.93
CA ARG A 43 10.75 0.65 24.10
C ARG A 43 10.18 -0.04 22.86
N ILE A 44 10.79 0.24 21.70
CA ILE A 44 10.44 -0.38 20.40
C ILE A 44 11.16 -1.73 20.30
N GLU A 45 10.38 -2.82 20.13
CA GLU A 45 10.92 -4.18 20.12
C GLU A 45 11.09 -4.76 18.71
N ALA A 46 10.38 -4.25 17.73
CA ALA A 46 10.47 -4.70 16.33
C ALA A 46 9.91 -3.67 15.36
N ALA A 47 10.10 -3.88 14.05
CA ALA A 47 9.38 -3.21 12.99
C ALA A 47 8.70 -4.27 12.10
N ARG A 48 7.38 -4.28 12.07
CA ARG A 48 6.56 -5.26 11.36
C ARG A 48 5.70 -4.60 10.28
N ARG A 49 5.25 -5.36 9.29
CA ARG A 49 4.44 -4.87 8.16
C ARG A 49 3.38 -5.90 7.74
N ARG A 50 2.20 -5.41 7.41
CA ARG A 50 1.17 -6.13 6.70
C ARG A 50 0.60 -5.24 5.59
N GLY A 51 0.85 -5.60 4.33
CA GLY A 51 0.43 -4.78 3.19
C GLY A 51 1.00 -3.36 3.25
N LYS A 52 0.12 -2.37 3.33
CA LYS A 52 0.44 -0.93 3.42
C LYS A 52 0.50 -0.40 4.85
N TYR A 53 0.31 -1.26 5.83
CA TYR A 53 0.43 -0.94 7.25
C TYR A 53 1.79 -1.36 7.78
N LEU A 54 2.30 -0.54 8.67
CA LEU A 54 3.53 -0.75 9.43
C LEU A 54 3.20 -0.63 10.89
N TRP A 55 3.80 -1.44 11.76
CA TRP A 55 3.70 -1.22 13.19
C TRP A 55 5.01 -1.52 13.90
N LEU A 56 5.18 -0.81 15.01
CA LEU A 56 6.31 -0.97 15.91
C LEU A 56 5.75 -1.58 17.21
N PRO A 57 5.95 -2.88 17.46
CA PRO A 57 5.70 -3.50 18.76
C PRO A 57 6.43 -2.78 19.87
N LEU A 58 5.75 -2.61 21.02
CA LEU A 58 6.25 -1.94 22.22
C LEU A 58 6.39 -2.94 23.36
N ASP A 59 7.25 -2.63 24.33
CA ASP A 59 7.59 -3.46 25.48
C ASP A 59 6.42 -3.81 26.42
N ASN A 60 5.31 -3.09 26.32
CA ASN A 60 4.09 -3.32 27.09
C ASN A 60 3.05 -4.19 26.36
N GLY A 61 3.38 -4.76 25.20
CA GLY A 61 2.46 -5.56 24.39
C GLY A 61 1.56 -4.75 23.43
N ASP A 62 1.60 -3.42 23.46
CA ASP A 62 0.93 -2.54 22.50
C ASP A 62 1.77 -2.39 21.22
N ALA A 63 1.25 -1.63 20.25
CA ALA A 63 2.01 -1.26 19.07
C ALA A 63 1.71 0.16 18.59
N LEU A 64 2.72 0.85 18.09
CA LEU A 64 2.54 2.04 17.28
C LEU A 64 2.20 1.61 15.84
N LEU A 65 0.94 1.71 15.47
CA LEU A 65 0.44 1.38 14.12
C LEU A 65 0.50 2.62 13.22
N GLY A 66 1.06 2.45 12.02
CA GLY A 66 1.20 3.49 11.01
C GLY A 66 0.68 3.08 9.64
N HIS A 67 0.11 4.05 8.93
CA HIS A 67 -0.25 3.97 7.51
C HIS A 67 0.19 5.26 6.81
N LEU A 68 1.02 5.16 5.78
CA LEU A 68 1.62 6.35 5.14
C LEU A 68 0.65 7.11 4.23
N GLY A 69 -0.47 6.49 3.83
CA GLY A 69 -1.41 7.13 2.92
C GLY A 69 -0.81 7.34 1.53
N MET A 70 -0.86 8.58 1.04
CA MET A 70 -0.37 8.95 -0.30
C MET A 70 0.92 9.77 -0.26
N SER A 71 1.21 10.48 0.84
CA SER A 71 2.35 11.38 0.97
C SER A 71 3.02 11.28 2.33
N GLY A 72 2.60 10.35 3.16
CA GLY A 72 3.20 10.13 4.47
C GLY A 72 4.57 9.47 4.36
N GLN A 73 5.48 9.94 5.20
CA GLN A 73 6.85 9.46 5.32
C GLN A 73 7.16 9.20 6.79
N LEU A 74 7.98 8.21 7.07
CA LEU A 74 8.60 8.01 8.37
C LEU A 74 10.10 8.19 8.19
N LEU A 75 10.62 9.31 8.66
CA LEU A 75 12.02 9.69 8.55
C LEU A 75 12.73 9.48 9.89
N VAL A 76 13.95 9.02 9.84
CA VAL A 76 14.85 9.00 11.00
C VAL A 76 15.86 10.10 10.80
N GLN A 77 15.87 11.08 11.69
CA GLN A 77 16.67 12.31 11.60
C GLN A 77 17.44 12.55 12.88
N PRO A 78 18.60 13.22 12.81
CA PRO A 78 19.26 13.76 14.01
C PRO A 78 18.40 14.88 14.62
N PRO A 79 18.48 15.12 15.94
CA PRO A 79 17.63 16.10 16.63
C PRO A 79 17.84 17.54 16.19
N ASP A 80 19.04 17.87 15.69
CA ASP A 80 19.43 19.18 15.19
C ASP A 80 19.07 19.41 13.72
N ALA A 81 18.55 18.39 13.01
CA ALA A 81 18.09 18.55 11.64
C ALA A 81 16.90 19.52 11.59
N PRO A 82 16.86 20.43 10.58
CA PRO A 82 15.74 21.32 10.40
C PRO A 82 14.41 20.54 10.29
N ASP A 83 13.33 21.14 10.80
CA ASP A 83 12.00 20.57 10.68
C ASP A 83 11.52 20.55 9.20
N GLU A 84 11.02 19.41 8.77
CA GLU A 84 10.37 19.30 7.47
C GLU A 84 9.09 20.17 7.46
N ARG A 85 8.83 20.85 6.35
CA ARG A 85 7.66 21.72 6.17
C ARG A 85 6.33 21.06 6.56
N HIS A 86 6.24 19.74 6.44
CA HIS A 86 5.04 18.96 6.69
C HIS A 86 5.23 17.97 7.83
N LEU A 87 6.13 18.22 8.76
CA LEU A 87 6.26 17.47 9.98
C LEU A 87 4.96 17.55 10.79
N ARG A 88 4.45 16.39 11.21
CA ARG A 88 3.16 16.27 11.89
C ARG A 88 3.26 15.64 13.26
N VAL A 89 4.14 14.66 13.41
CA VAL A 89 4.41 13.98 14.68
C VAL A 89 5.92 13.74 14.76
N ARG A 90 6.48 13.99 15.91
CA ARG A 90 7.88 13.74 16.25
C ARG A 90 7.95 12.82 17.46
N LEU A 91 8.78 11.79 17.39
CA LEU A 91 9.14 10.93 18.51
C LEU A 91 10.63 11.07 18.75
N ALA A 92 11.03 11.64 19.89
CA ALA A 92 12.42 11.65 20.34
C ALA A 92 12.78 10.27 20.88
N LEU A 93 13.89 9.71 20.42
CA LEU A 93 14.34 8.35 20.72
C LEU A 93 15.64 8.40 21.54
N GLU A 94 15.74 7.51 22.52
CA GLU A 94 16.94 7.30 23.34
C GLU A 94 17.39 5.84 23.26
N GLY A 95 18.68 5.57 23.35
CA GLY A 95 19.25 4.25 23.60
C GLY A 95 19.62 3.39 22.38
N ALA A 96 19.20 3.70 21.14
CA ALA A 96 19.59 2.89 19.95
C ALA A 96 20.71 3.54 19.14
N ASP A 97 20.59 4.75 18.73
CA ASP A 97 21.64 5.61 18.16
C ASP A 97 21.44 6.96 18.82
N GLU A 98 22.43 7.45 19.56
CA GLU A 98 22.27 8.62 20.43
C GLU A 98 21.55 9.78 19.72
N GLY A 99 20.38 10.17 20.29
CA GLY A 99 19.67 11.38 19.94
C GLY A 99 19.03 11.39 18.57
N ARG A 100 18.34 10.34 18.13
CA ARG A 100 17.56 10.36 16.89
C ARG A 100 16.08 10.68 17.12
N GLU A 101 15.45 11.18 16.08
CA GLU A 101 14.02 11.40 16.03
C GLU A 101 13.37 10.54 14.94
N LEU A 102 12.25 9.90 15.26
CA LEU A 102 11.36 9.34 14.26
C LEU A 102 10.29 10.38 13.94
N ARG A 103 10.29 10.88 12.71
CA ARG A 103 9.44 11.96 12.23
C ARG A 103 8.38 11.44 11.28
N PHE A 104 7.11 11.74 11.55
CA PHE A 104 6.02 11.49 10.61
C PHE A 104 5.72 12.78 9.84
N VAL A 105 6.07 12.78 8.57
CA VAL A 105 5.91 13.91 7.64
C VAL A 105 4.79 13.57 6.66
N ASP A 106 3.74 14.39 6.56
CA ASP A 106 2.63 14.13 5.62
C ASP A 106 1.99 15.43 5.13
N GLN A 107 2.20 15.73 3.84
CA GLN A 107 1.65 16.93 3.21
C GLN A 107 0.12 16.83 3.09
N ARG A 108 -0.40 15.72 2.57
CA ARG A 108 -1.83 15.52 2.27
C ARG A 108 -2.64 15.09 3.48
N MET A 109 -1.99 14.66 4.55
CA MET A 109 -2.60 14.17 5.80
C MET A 109 -3.61 13.03 5.58
N PHE A 110 -3.35 12.15 4.60
CA PHE A 110 -4.11 10.91 4.39
C PHE A 110 -3.55 9.75 5.18
N GLY A 111 -2.32 9.82 5.58
CA GLY A 111 -1.70 8.88 6.49
C GLY A 111 -2.23 9.00 7.92
N GLY A 112 -1.70 8.20 8.82
CA GLY A 112 -2.07 8.25 10.21
C GLY A 112 -1.26 7.32 11.08
N LEU A 113 -1.22 7.68 12.36
CA LEU A 113 -0.63 6.93 13.45
C LEU A 113 -1.70 6.67 14.51
N SER A 114 -1.63 5.54 15.18
CA SER A 114 -2.45 5.21 16.35
C SER A 114 -1.73 4.18 17.22
N VAL A 115 -2.04 4.14 18.50
CA VAL A 115 -1.57 3.07 19.36
C VAL A 115 -2.63 1.96 19.38
N SER A 116 -2.21 0.76 19.03
CA SER A 116 -3.03 -0.45 19.05
C SER A 116 -2.77 -1.21 20.35
N ALA A 117 -3.75 -1.25 21.22
CA ALA A 117 -3.67 -1.95 22.49
C ALA A 117 -3.57 -3.48 22.26
N GLY A 118 -2.58 -4.14 22.86
CA GLY A 118 -2.31 -5.56 22.66
C GLY A 118 -1.92 -5.93 21.23
N GLY A 119 -1.54 -4.95 20.41
CA GLY A 119 -1.28 -5.11 18.98
C GLY A 119 0.15 -5.51 18.60
N ALA A 120 1.00 -5.89 19.57
CA ALA A 120 2.42 -6.18 19.31
C ALA A 120 2.61 -7.28 18.24
N ASP A 121 1.85 -8.37 18.29
CA ASP A 121 1.94 -9.43 17.29
C ASP A 121 1.26 -9.06 15.99
N LEU A 122 0.00 -8.68 16.04
CA LEU A 122 -0.79 -8.20 14.90
C LEU A 122 -1.88 -7.27 15.42
N PRO A 123 -1.83 -5.96 15.08
CA PRO A 123 -2.87 -5.03 15.47
C PRO A 123 -4.27 -5.50 15.04
N PRO A 124 -5.25 -5.57 15.94
CA PRO A 124 -6.62 -6.01 15.63
C PRO A 124 -7.25 -5.18 14.50
N GLU A 125 -6.91 -3.90 14.40
CA GLU A 125 -7.41 -2.99 13.38
C GLU A 125 -7.06 -3.43 11.95
N ILE A 126 -6.01 -4.23 11.79
CA ILE A 126 -5.53 -4.73 10.50
C ILE A 126 -5.54 -6.25 10.38
N ALA A 127 -6.13 -6.97 11.32
CA ALA A 127 -6.22 -8.44 11.29
C ALA A 127 -6.94 -8.97 10.03
N HIS A 128 -7.88 -8.18 9.48
CA HIS A 128 -8.60 -8.47 8.25
C HIS A 128 -7.78 -8.26 6.97
N ILE A 129 -6.63 -7.60 7.04
CA ILE A 129 -5.76 -7.37 5.88
C ILE A 129 -5.04 -8.66 5.50
N ALA A 130 -5.19 -9.09 4.25
CA ALA A 130 -4.53 -10.27 3.73
C ALA A 130 -3.00 -10.13 3.75
N ARG A 131 -2.30 -11.25 3.63
CA ARG A 131 -0.86 -11.24 3.35
C ARG A 131 -0.60 -10.62 1.97
N ASP A 132 0.55 -10.03 1.77
CA ASP A 132 0.96 -9.59 0.43
C ASP A 132 1.63 -10.76 -0.32
N PRO A 133 1.67 -10.70 -1.65
CA PRO A 133 2.14 -11.82 -2.47
C PRO A 133 3.63 -12.12 -2.33
N LEU A 134 4.41 -11.26 -1.66
CA LEU A 134 5.84 -11.50 -1.36
C LEU A 134 6.04 -12.14 0.02
N ASP A 135 4.98 -12.28 0.81
CA ASP A 135 5.03 -13.00 2.08
C ASP A 135 5.18 -14.51 1.82
N PRO A 136 6.15 -15.20 2.43
CA PRO A 136 6.33 -16.65 2.26
C PRO A 136 5.10 -17.50 2.63
N GLU A 137 4.26 -16.98 3.52
CA GLU A 137 3.02 -17.65 3.96
C GLU A 137 1.79 -17.23 3.13
N PHE A 138 1.98 -16.58 1.97
CA PHE A 138 0.88 -16.24 1.07
C PHE A 138 0.38 -17.50 0.35
N ASP A 139 -0.91 -17.83 0.50
CA ASP A 139 -1.54 -18.98 -0.14
C ASP A 139 -2.01 -18.63 -1.56
N ASP A 140 -1.23 -19.06 -2.55
CA ASP A 140 -1.50 -18.84 -3.98
C ASP A 140 -2.80 -19.53 -4.41
N ASP A 141 -3.08 -20.74 -3.89
CA ASP A 141 -4.25 -21.51 -4.27
C ASP A 141 -5.54 -20.93 -3.68
N ASP A 142 -5.48 -20.43 -2.43
CA ASP A 142 -6.59 -19.68 -1.85
C ASP A 142 -6.87 -18.40 -2.64
N PHE A 143 -5.84 -17.66 -2.99
CA PHE A 143 -5.97 -16.45 -3.83
C PHE A 143 -6.66 -16.78 -5.16
N VAL A 144 -6.17 -17.79 -5.89
CA VAL A 144 -6.74 -18.23 -7.17
C VAL A 144 -8.20 -18.64 -7.02
N ARG A 145 -8.51 -19.43 -6.01
CA ARG A 145 -9.87 -19.88 -5.71
C ARG A 145 -10.81 -18.70 -5.43
N ARG A 146 -10.39 -17.75 -4.59
CA ARG A 146 -11.18 -16.56 -4.21
C ARG A 146 -11.39 -15.60 -5.37
N VAL A 147 -10.37 -15.38 -6.21
CA VAL A 147 -10.50 -14.57 -7.44
C VAL A 147 -11.56 -15.18 -8.36
N ARG A 148 -11.49 -16.48 -8.61
CA ARG A 148 -12.37 -17.19 -9.56
C ARG A 148 -13.82 -17.36 -9.08
N ARG A 149 -14.11 -17.16 -7.81
CA ARG A 149 -15.47 -17.12 -7.28
C ARG A 149 -16.18 -15.78 -7.47
N ARG A 150 -15.48 -14.75 -7.90
CA ARG A 150 -16.02 -13.38 -7.98
C ARG A 150 -16.32 -12.96 -9.40
N THR A 151 -17.47 -12.37 -9.61
CA THR A 151 -17.92 -11.80 -10.90
C THR A 151 -17.40 -10.37 -11.14
N SER A 152 -16.83 -9.73 -10.13
CA SER A 152 -16.24 -8.39 -10.26
C SER A 152 -14.99 -8.41 -11.14
N GLY A 153 -14.69 -7.27 -11.77
CA GLY A 153 -13.48 -7.08 -12.57
C GLY A 153 -12.22 -7.34 -11.76
N VAL A 154 -11.24 -8.00 -12.39
CA VAL A 154 -10.03 -8.48 -11.70
C VAL A 154 -9.17 -7.34 -11.14
N LYS A 155 -9.17 -6.15 -11.75
CA LYS A 155 -8.48 -4.99 -11.17
C LYS A 155 -9.05 -4.61 -9.81
N ARG A 156 -10.39 -4.60 -9.66
CA ARG A 156 -11.05 -4.35 -8.37
C ARG A 156 -10.62 -5.36 -7.33
N GLN A 157 -10.45 -6.61 -7.74
CA GLN A 157 -10.02 -7.68 -6.84
C GLN A 157 -8.55 -7.54 -6.42
N LEU A 158 -7.66 -7.14 -7.33
CA LEU A 158 -6.25 -6.82 -7.00
C LEU A 158 -6.10 -5.65 -6.02
N LEU A 159 -7.07 -4.73 -5.98
CA LEU A 159 -7.09 -3.59 -5.06
C LEU A 159 -7.75 -3.91 -3.72
N ASP A 160 -8.41 -5.06 -3.59
CA ASP A 160 -9.03 -5.52 -2.34
C ASP A 160 -7.98 -6.03 -1.37
N GLN A 161 -7.63 -5.20 -0.40
CA GLN A 161 -6.59 -5.51 0.59
C GLN A 161 -6.98 -6.70 1.52
N ASN A 162 -8.26 -7.14 1.51
CA ASN A 162 -8.70 -8.36 2.19
C ASN A 162 -8.45 -9.63 1.37
N LEU A 163 -8.15 -9.48 0.09
CA LEU A 163 -7.85 -10.59 -0.82
C LEU A 163 -6.35 -10.73 -1.07
N ILE A 164 -5.70 -9.61 -1.33
CA ILE A 164 -4.27 -9.49 -1.59
C ILE A 164 -3.82 -8.10 -1.14
N SER A 165 -2.90 -8.03 -0.20
CA SER A 165 -2.46 -6.74 0.30
C SER A 165 -1.21 -6.21 -0.43
N GLY A 166 -0.87 -4.95 -0.21
CA GLY A 166 0.29 -4.32 -0.82
C GLY A 166 0.04 -3.81 -2.25
N VAL A 167 -0.74 -4.51 -3.05
CA VAL A 167 -1.04 -4.11 -4.44
C VAL A 167 -1.82 -2.79 -4.44
N GLY A 168 -1.26 -1.79 -5.11
CA GLY A 168 -1.87 -0.48 -5.35
C GLY A 168 -2.25 -0.30 -6.81
N ASN A 169 -2.77 0.89 -7.14
CA ASN A 169 -3.27 1.18 -8.49
C ASN A 169 -2.19 1.02 -9.56
N ILE A 170 -0.97 1.46 -9.28
CA ILE A 170 0.19 1.35 -10.17
C ILE A 170 0.50 -0.12 -10.43
N TYR A 171 0.71 -0.90 -9.38
CA TYR A 171 1.06 -2.31 -9.48
C TYR A 171 -0.03 -3.14 -10.15
N ALA A 172 -1.31 -2.79 -9.90
CA ALA A 172 -2.43 -3.46 -10.55
C ALA A 172 -2.45 -3.23 -12.07
N ASP A 173 -2.27 -1.97 -12.54
CA ASP A 173 -2.26 -1.69 -13.98
C ASP A 173 -1.05 -2.31 -14.67
N GLU A 174 0.14 -2.24 -14.07
CA GLU A 174 1.36 -2.84 -14.60
C GLU A 174 1.28 -4.38 -14.66
N ALA A 175 0.79 -5.04 -13.61
CA ALA A 175 0.58 -6.48 -13.60
C ALA A 175 -0.44 -6.92 -14.67
N LEU A 176 -1.53 -6.19 -14.81
CA LEU A 176 -2.55 -6.44 -15.82
C LEU A 176 -2.04 -6.23 -17.25
N TRP A 177 -1.19 -5.19 -17.46
CA TRP A 177 -0.56 -4.98 -18.75
C TRP A 177 0.40 -6.13 -19.08
N ARG A 178 1.24 -6.56 -18.15
CA ARG A 178 2.15 -7.71 -18.29
C ARG A 178 1.38 -8.99 -18.62
N ALA A 179 0.31 -9.28 -17.90
CA ALA A 179 -0.55 -10.43 -18.09
C ALA A 179 -1.46 -10.33 -19.35
N ARG A 180 -1.53 -9.19 -20.04
CA ARG A 180 -2.48 -8.94 -21.14
C ARG A 180 -3.93 -9.20 -20.75
N ILE A 181 -4.33 -8.77 -19.55
CA ILE A 181 -5.67 -8.93 -19.02
C ILE A 181 -6.29 -7.54 -18.83
N HIS A 182 -7.50 -7.34 -19.39
CA HIS A 182 -8.25 -6.11 -19.13
C HIS A 182 -8.77 -6.07 -17.69
N GLY A 183 -8.65 -4.93 -17.00
CA GLY A 183 -9.02 -4.80 -15.58
C GLY A 183 -10.46 -5.13 -15.25
N GLU A 184 -11.38 -4.93 -16.20
CA GLU A 184 -12.80 -5.28 -16.08
C GLU A 184 -13.12 -6.76 -16.41
N ARG A 185 -12.13 -7.59 -16.74
CA ARG A 185 -12.35 -9.02 -16.94
C ARG A 185 -12.83 -9.64 -15.62
N PRO A 186 -14.02 -10.26 -15.59
CA PRO A 186 -14.53 -10.92 -14.40
C PRO A 186 -13.62 -12.05 -13.93
N GLY A 187 -13.43 -12.19 -12.62
CA GLY A 187 -12.56 -13.23 -12.06
C GLY A 187 -13.02 -14.64 -12.37
N ASP A 188 -14.33 -14.90 -12.38
CA ASP A 188 -14.95 -16.17 -12.76
C ASP A 188 -14.75 -16.55 -14.23
N ARG A 189 -14.30 -15.60 -15.08
CA ARG A 189 -13.97 -15.81 -16.50
C ARG A 189 -12.48 -16.02 -16.75
N LEU A 190 -11.68 -16.08 -15.72
CA LEU A 190 -10.26 -16.40 -15.79
C LEU A 190 -10.03 -17.88 -15.43
N THR A 191 -9.14 -18.54 -16.17
CA THR A 191 -8.66 -19.88 -15.77
C THR A 191 -7.72 -19.74 -14.57
N ALA A 192 -7.51 -20.83 -13.82
CA ALA A 192 -6.57 -20.84 -12.71
C ALA A 192 -5.15 -20.44 -13.17
N THR A 193 -4.72 -20.93 -14.34
CA THR A 193 -3.42 -20.58 -14.93
C THR A 193 -3.29 -19.07 -15.17
N ARG A 194 -4.33 -18.44 -15.75
CA ARG A 194 -4.32 -16.99 -15.98
C ARG A 194 -4.28 -16.16 -14.72
N VAL A 195 -4.92 -16.63 -13.64
CA VAL A 195 -4.84 -15.96 -12.33
C VAL A 195 -3.45 -16.12 -11.71
N ARG A 196 -2.83 -17.31 -11.83
CA ARG A 196 -1.44 -17.51 -11.38
C ARG A 196 -0.42 -16.66 -12.16
N GLU A 197 -0.58 -16.54 -13.48
CA GLU A 197 0.25 -15.63 -14.29
C GLU A 197 0.11 -14.17 -13.83
N LEU A 198 -1.12 -13.72 -13.58
CA LEU A 198 -1.36 -12.37 -13.08
C LEU A 198 -0.72 -12.15 -11.70
N LEU A 199 -0.80 -13.13 -10.83
CA LEU A 199 -0.15 -13.08 -9.51
C LEU A 199 1.38 -13.03 -9.64
N ALA A 200 1.97 -13.83 -10.54
CA ALA A 200 3.40 -13.80 -10.80
C ALA A 200 3.84 -12.41 -11.31
N HIS A 201 3.11 -11.81 -12.24
CA HIS A 201 3.39 -10.45 -12.70
C HIS A 201 3.20 -9.39 -11.61
N ALA A 202 2.23 -9.56 -10.70
CA ALA A 202 2.11 -8.67 -9.56
C ALA A 202 3.35 -8.74 -8.64
N ARG A 203 3.88 -9.94 -8.40
CA ARG A 203 5.15 -10.15 -7.68
C ARG A 203 6.34 -9.49 -8.37
N GLU A 204 6.49 -9.68 -9.68
CA GLU A 204 7.56 -9.07 -10.47
C GLU A 204 7.54 -7.54 -10.34
N VAL A 205 6.37 -6.91 -10.51
CA VAL A 205 6.20 -5.46 -10.39
C VAL A 205 6.55 -4.97 -8.98
N MET A 206 6.12 -5.70 -7.95
CA MET A 206 6.44 -5.34 -6.55
C MET A 206 7.93 -5.49 -6.24
N LEU A 207 8.58 -6.54 -6.75
CA LEU A 207 10.02 -6.76 -6.57
C LEU A 207 10.84 -5.70 -7.30
N ALA A 208 10.47 -5.35 -8.54
CA ALA A 208 11.10 -4.27 -9.28
C ALA A 208 11.00 -2.93 -8.53
N ALA A 209 9.80 -2.62 -8.00
CA ALA A 209 9.61 -1.41 -7.21
C ALA A 209 10.44 -1.41 -5.91
N LEU A 210 10.62 -2.56 -5.27
CA LEU A 210 11.49 -2.68 -4.09
C LEU A 210 12.98 -2.46 -4.45
N GLY A 211 13.43 -3.01 -5.58
CA GLY A 211 14.80 -2.83 -6.07
C GLY A 211 15.14 -1.38 -6.41
N GLU A 212 14.17 -0.63 -6.89
CA GLU A 212 14.31 0.80 -7.26
C GLU A 212 13.99 1.76 -6.10
N GLY A 213 13.87 1.28 -4.87
CA GLY A 213 13.63 2.11 -3.68
C GLY A 213 12.19 2.61 -3.50
N GLY A 214 11.25 2.16 -4.35
CA GLY A 214 9.84 2.50 -4.30
C GLY A 214 9.35 3.32 -5.50
N THR A 215 8.03 3.56 -5.54
CA THR A 215 7.38 4.37 -6.59
C THR A 215 7.43 5.84 -6.24
N SER A 216 8.17 6.64 -7.01
CA SER A 216 8.19 8.10 -6.87
C SER A 216 7.50 8.75 -8.06
N PHE A 217 6.18 8.93 -8.01
CA PHE A 217 5.48 9.91 -8.85
C PHE A 217 5.56 11.33 -8.29
N ASP A 218 5.94 11.45 -7.03
CA ASP A 218 6.23 12.70 -6.33
C ASP A 218 7.54 12.49 -5.56
N ALA A 219 8.37 13.52 -5.44
CA ALA A 219 9.51 13.59 -4.51
C ALA A 219 9.12 13.29 -3.04
N LEU A 220 7.90 12.84 -2.82
CA LEU A 220 7.27 12.53 -1.54
C LEU A 220 7.43 11.06 -1.11
N TYR A 221 7.81 10.15 -2.02
CA TYR A 221 8.08 8.76 -1.66
C TYR A 221 9.59 8.57 -1.46
N VAL A 222 10.01 8.72 -0.23
CA VAL A 222 11.41 8.58 0.16
C VAL A 222 11.57 7.42 1.16
N ASN A 223 12.76 6.86 1.25
CA ASN A 223 13.13 5.91 2.30
C ASN A 223 13.29 6.64 3.64
N VAL A 224 13.67 5.93 4.70
CA VAL A 224 13.85 6.52 6.04
C VAL A 224 14.96 7.59 6.11
N ASN A 225 15.85 7.62 5.12
CA ASN A 225 16.96 8.59 5.01
C ASN A 225 16.59 9.78 4.11
N GLY A 226 15.36 9.86 3.58
CA GLY A 226 14.92 10.95 2.70
C GLY A 226 15.27 10.78 1.21
N GLU A 227 15.80 9.62 0.79
CA GLU A 227 16.14 9.37 -0.62
C GLU A 227 14.92 8.89 -1.43
N SER A 228 14.75 9.45 -2.63
CA SER A 228 13.65 9.13 -3.55
C SER A 228 13.90 7.83 -4.32
N GLY A 229 12.84 7.04 -4.55
CA GLY A 229 12.90 5.90 -5.47
C GLY A 229 12.69 6.31 -6.93
N TYR A 230 13.04 5.44 -7.89
CA TYR A 230 13.05 5.71 -9.33
C TYR A 230 12.11 4.82 -10.14
N PHE A 231 11.19 4.09 -9.52
CA PHE A 231 10.35 3.09 -10.20
C PHE A 231 9.39 3.67 -11.26
N ASP A 232 9.11 4.97 -11.25
CA ASP A 232 8.30 5.65 -12.26
C ASP A 232 8.86 5.54 -13.68
N ARG A 233 10.18 5.37 -13.81
CA ARG A 233 10.87 5.22 -15.10
C ARG A 233 10.69 3.85 -15.76
N SER A 234 10.26 2.86 -15.01
CA SER A 234 10.10 1.46 -15.45
C SER A 234 8.65 1.07 -15.73
N LEU A 235 7.74 2.06 -15.85
CA LEU A 235 6.31 1.79 -16.07
C LEU A 235 5.97 1.66 -17.55
N HIS A 236 5.10 0.70 -17.87
CA HIS A 236 4.70 0.37 -19.23
C HIS A 236 3.29 0.87 -19.59
N ALA A 237 2.43 1.07 -18.61
CA ALA A 237 1.04 1.49 -18.83
C ALA A 237 0.61 2.64 -17.92
N TYR A 238 0.91 2.55 -16.63
CA TYR A 238 0.44 3.53 -15.66
C TYR A 238 1.09 4.91 -15.91
N GLY A 239 0.25 5.95 -15.99
CA GLY A 239 0.70 7.33 -16.24
C GLY A 239 0.96 7.66 -17.71
N ARG A 240 0.94 6.68 -18.62
CA ARG A 240 1.38 6.79 -20.01
C ARG A 240 0.21 6.97 -20.99
N GLU A 241 -0.83 7.72 -20.62
CA GLU A 241 -1.98 8.00 -21.49
C GLU A 241 -1.52 8.66 -22.81
N GLY A 242 -1.95 8.08 -23.96
CA GLY A 242 -1.61 8.55 -25.29
C GLY A 242 -0.26 8.08 -25.82
N GLU A 243 0.63 7.56 -25.01
CA GLU A 243 1.91 7.02 -25.43
C GLU A 243 1.75 5.65 -26.10
N ALA A 244 2.66 5.32 -27.02
CA ALA A 244 2.67 4.04 -27.71
C ALA A 244 2.91 2.87 -26.77
N CYS A 245 2.06 1.84 -26.83
CA CYS A 245 2.30 0.58 -26.14
C CYS A 245 3.58 -0.08 -26.69
N GLU A 246 4.52 -0.40 -25.85
CA GLU A 246 5.82 -0.99 -26.24
C GLU A 246 5.71 -2.34 -26.97
N ARG A 247 4.56 -3.04 -26.84
CA ARG A 247 4.32 -4.32 -27.53
C ARG A 247 3.70 -4.18 -28.92
N CYS A 248 2.84 -3.20 -29.13
CA CYS A 248 2.04 -3.15 -30.37
C CYS A 248 1.87 -1.75 -30.96
N GLY A 249 2.50 -0.73 -30.40
CA GLY A 249 2.43 0.65 -30.88
C GLY A 249 1.10 1.37 -30.63
N THR A 250 0.05 0.66 -30.20
CA THR A 250 -1.26 1.28 -29.94
C THR A 250 -1.21 2.22 -28.75
N PRO A 251 -1.79 3.42 -28.82
CA PRO A 251 -1.80 4.35 -27.68
C PRO A 251 -2.44 3.74 -26.43
N ILE A 252 -1.78 3.89 -25.29
CA ILE A 252 -2.31 3.54 -23.97
C ILE A 252 -3.54 4.40 -23.69
N ARG A 253 -4.61 3.77 -23.20
CA ARG A 253 -5.85 4.45 -22.79
C ARG A 253 -5.91 4.62 -21.30
N ARG A 254 -6.48 5.75 -20.89
CA ARG A 254 -6.89 6.04 -19.52
C ARG A 254 -8.41 6.07 -19.44
N VAL A 255 -8.97 5.45 -18.42
CA VAL A 255 -10.41 5.49 -18.12
C VAL A 255 -10.62 5.75 -16.64
N ALA A 256 -11.78 6.34 -16.29
CA ALA A 256 -12.21 6.44 -14.91
C ALA A 256 -12.43 5.04 -14.31
N PHE A 257 -11.94 4.80 -13.12
CA PHE A 257 -12.07 3.54 -12.41
C PHE A 257 -12.24 3.81 -10.90
N MET A 258 -13.44 3.59 -10.38
CA MET A 258 -13.78 3.97 -9.01
C MET A 258 -13.46 5.47 -8.79
N ASN A 259 -12.69 5.82 -7.75
CA ASN A 259 -12.22 7.19 -7.45
C ASN A 259 -10.80 7.49 -8.00
N ARG A 260 -10.35 6.77 -9.03
CA ARG A 260 -9.00 6.84 -9.61
C ARG A 260 -9.04 6.58 -11.11
N SER A 261 -7.88 6.41 -11.74
CA SER A 261 -7.76 6.07 -13.16
C SER A 261 -7.28 4.63 -13.34
N SER A 262 -7.58 4.03 -14.50
CA SER A 262 -7.01 2.77 -14.97
C SER A 262 -6.36 3.00 -16.32
N TYR A 263 -5.15 2.49 -16.49
CA TYR A 263 -4.35 2.60 -17.71
C TYR A 263 -4.16 1.23 -18.33
N PHE A 264 -4.33 1.11 -19.63
CA PHE A 264 -4.20 -0.17 -20.34
C PHE A 264 -4.02 0.03 -21.86
N CYS A 265 -3.45 -0.97 -22.54
CA CYS A 265 -3.44 -1.04 -24.00
C CYS A 265 -4.73 -1.71 -24.50
N PRO A 266 -5.57 -1.03 -25.32
CA PRO A 266 -6.85 -1.60 -25.76
C PRO A 266 -6.71 -2.80 -26.70
N VAL A 267 -5.56 -2.96 -27.38
CA VAL A 267 -5.27 -4.10 -28.26
C VAL A 267 -4.70 -5.28 -27.46
N CYS A 268 -3.67 -5.05 -26.64
CA CYS A 268 -3.08 -6.12 -25.81
C CYS A 268 -3.99 -6.62 -24.70
N GLN A 269 -4.89 -5.76 -24.23
CA GLN A 269 -5.83 -6.03 -23.12
C GLN A 269 -7.27 -5.76 -23.59
N PRO A 270 -7.84 -6.60 -24.51
CA PRO A 270 -9.17 -6.36 -25.06
C PRO A 270 -10.24 -6.42 -23.96
N ALA A 271 -11.16 -5.45 -23.99
CA ALA A 271 -12.27 -5.38 -23.05
C ALA A 271 -13.13 -6.66 -23.10
N PRO A 272 -13.64 -7.14 -21.97
CA PRO A 272 -14.57 -8.27 -21.97
C PRO A 272 -15.84 -7.92 -22.74
N ARG A 273 -16.35 -8.86 -23.56
CA ARG A 273 -17.64 -8.69 -24.20
C ARG A 273 -18.72 -8.53 -23.12
N ARG A 274 -19.48 -7.43 -23.16
CA ARG A 274 -20.65 -7.27 -22.29
C ARG A 274 -21.64 -8.42 -22.56
N ARG A 275 -22.11 -9.12 -21.53
CA ARG A 275 -23.28 -9.97 -21.69
C ARG A 275 -24.42 -9.09 -22.20
N ARG A 276 -24.98 -9.39 -23.35
CA ARG A 276 -26.30 -8.85 -23.71
C ARG A 276 -27.23 -9.27 -22.56
N ALA A 277 -27.86 -8.30 -21.92
CA ALA A 277 -28.96 -8.61 -21.01
C ALA A 277 -29.95 -9.47 -21.81
N ALA A 278 -30.30 -10.64 -21.29
CA ALA A 278 -31.36 -11.43 -21.87
C ALA A 278 -32.60 -10.54 -21.87
N SER A 279 -33.07 -10.15 -23.07
CA SER A 279 -34.32 -9.44 -23.20
C SER A 279 -35.37 -10.37 -22.62
N SER A 280 -35.92 -10.04 -21.46
CA SER A 280 -37.12 -10.67 -20.95
C SER A 280 -38.24 -10.35 -21.97
N ARG A 281 -38.48 -11.26 -22.90
CA ARG A 281 -39.71 -11.24 -23.68
C ARG A 281 -40.83 -11.47 -22.67
N VAL A 282 -41.48 -10.39 -22.29
CA VAL A 282 -42.80 -10.46 -21.64
C VAL A 282 -43.70 -11.12 -22.66
N ARG A 283 -44.10 -12.37 -22.46
CA ARG A 283 -45.23 -12.96 -23.15
C ARG A 283 -46.45 -12.24 -22.63
N VAL A 284 -47.08 -11.45 -23.47
CA VAL A 284 -48.45 -10.98 -23.26
C VAL A 284 -49.33 -12.21 -23.45
N PRO A 285 -50.18 -12.61 -22.48
CA PRO A 285 -51.20 -13.62 -22.72
C PRO A 285 -52.28 -13.04 -23.61
N ASP A 286 -52.77 -13.83 -24.59
CA ASP A 286 -53.95 -13.54 -25.39
C ASP A 286 -55.20 -13.60 -24.56
#